data_b1b698bb7575681b3bcbdb92f859197b
#
_entry.id   b1b698bb7575681b3bcbdb92f859197b
#
_cell.length_a   1.000
_cell.length_b   1.000
_cell.length_c   1.000
_cell.angle_alpha   90.00
_cell.angle_beta   90.00
_cell.angle_gamma   90.00
#
_symmetry.space_group_name_H-M   'P 1'
#
loop_
_entity.id
_entity.type
_entity.pdbx_description
1 polymer ?
#
loop_
_entity_poly.entity_id
_entity_poly.type
_entity_poly.pdbx_seq_one_letter_code
_entity_poly.pdbx_strand_id
1 'polypeptide(L)'
;VAICEQMEDPALAKGIVKREVIRIITPGTVIEGNMLEDGVNNYLCSVFGSENGAGLCFADVSTGEFHVTLATGEDVESKVINQLSTYSPKEVIFGGTAADYDHVVQFVTARLEASAEYPEAALFDFDACSQEIIETLKKDEIAALDLGHSRETVCALGAVIAYLKNTQKKDEIETPSEVEFYDSERFMHLDISARRNLELTRSMMTGDKKHSLLWVIDKTKTAMGKRMI
;
A
#
# COMPACT_ATOMS: atom_id res chain seq x y z
N VAL A 1 -1.27 -7.25 15.26
CA VAL A 1 -0.60 -8.04 16.33
C VAL A 1 0.73 -7.38 16.67
N ALA A 2 1.05 -7.21 17.97
CA ALA A 2 2.35 -6.70 18.42
C ALA A 2 3.22 -7.87 18.90
N ILE A 3 4.45 -7.93 18.39
CA ILE A 3 5.47 -8.90 18.82
C ILE A 3 6.35 -8.21 19.84
N CYS A 4 6.45 -8.82 21.04
CA CYS A 4 7.27 -8.33 22.13
C CYS A 4 8.37 -9.31 22.44
N GLU A 5 9.60 -8.82 22.62
CA GLU A 5 10.73 -9.63 23.05
C GLU A 5 11.32 -9.13 24.36
N GLN A 6 12.08 -10.01 25.00
CA GLN A 6 12.82 -9.69 26.22
C GLN A 6 14.10 -8.95 25.82
N MET A 7 14.33 -7.77 26.42
CA MET A 7 15.47 -6.91 26.10
C MET A 7 16.69 -7.13 27.00
N GLU A 8 16.57 -8.01 28.02
CA GLU A 8 17.63 -8.33 28.98
C GLU A 8 17.64 -9.81 29.33
N ASP A 9 18.80 -10.31 29.75
CA ASP A 9 18.95 -11.69 30.18
C ASP A 9 18.15 -11.94 31.47
N PRO A 10 17.20 -12.89 31.48
CA PRO A 10 16.42 -13.25 32.66
C PRO A 10 17.26 -13.61 33.88
N ALA A 11 18.47 -14.15 33.69
CA ALA A 11 19.37 -14.53 34.76
C ALA A 11 20.02 -13.32 35.48
N LEU A 12 20.06 -12.16 34.82
CA LEU A 12 20.65 -10.94 35.34
C LEU A 12 19.58 -9.92 35.80
N ALA A 13 18.33 -10.13 35.48
CA ALA A 13 17.24 -9.23 35.80
C ALA A 13 16.91 -9.25 37.30
N LYS A 14 16.82 -8.08 37.91
CA LYS A 14 16.36 -7.91 39.29
C LYS A 14 14.85 -7.63 39.29
N GLY A 15 14.02 -8.67 39.03
CA GLY A 15 12.57 -8.55 38.99
C GLY A 15 11.97 -9.01 37.66
N ILE A 16 10.93 -8.29 37.17
CA ILE A 16 10.31 -8.59 35.89
C ILE A 16 11.22 -8.14 34.77
N VAL A 17 11.55 -9.07 33.87
CA VAL A 17 12.38 -8.80 32.67
C VAL A 17 11.72 -7.73 31.79
N LYS A 18 12.51 -6.72 31.41
CA LYS A 18 12.05 -5.67 30.48
C LYS A 18 11.69 -6.28 29.14
N ARG A 19 10.51 -5.91 28.63
CA ARG A 19 10.01 -6.31 27.30
C ARG A 19 9.68 -5.08 26.49
N GLU A 20 10.01 -5.15 25.21
CA GLU A 20 9.66 -4.08 24.26
C GLU A 20 8.96 -4.67 23.03
N VAL A 21 8.11 -3.86 22.40
CA VAL A 21 7.50 -4.19 21.12
C VAL A 21 8.56 -3.99 20.04
N ILE A 22 8.98 -5.09 19.42
CA ILE A 22 9.98 -5.08 18.36
C ILE A 22 9.36 -5.01 16.96
N ARG A 23 8.08 -5.35 16.83
CA ARG A 23 7.37 -5.31 15.56
C ARG A 23 5.85 -5.30 15.77
N ILE A 24 5.16 -4.56 14.90
CA ILE A 24 3.71 -4.57 14.80
C ILE A 24 3.37 -5.17 13.43
N ILE A 25 2.56 -6.22 13.41
CA ILE A 25 2.07 -6.85 12.18
C ILE A 25 0.64 -6.39 11.95
N THR A 26 0.41 -5.73 10.83
CA THR A 26 -0.90 -5.30 10.33
C THR A 26 -1.23 -6.04 9.04
N PRO A 27 -2.48 -6.05 8.55
CA PRO A 27 -2.84 -6.81 7.34
C PRO A 27 -1.99 -6.47 6.11
N GLY A 28 -1.63 -5.20 5.90
CA GLY A 28 -0.82 -4.75 4.76
C GLY A 28 0.69 -4.88 4.94
N THR A 29 1.17 -5.18 6.17
CA THR A 29 2.62 -5.24 6.47
C THR A 29 3.15 -6.65 6.70
N VAL A 30 2.38 -7.67 6.33
CA VAL A 30 2.80 -9.08 6.41
C VAL A 30 3.87 -9.35 5.35
N ILE A 31 5.00 -9.93 5.77
CA ILE A 31 6.13 -10.31 4.90
C ILE A 31 6.30 -11.83 4.87
N GLU A 32 5.90 -12.52 5.93
CA GLU A 32 6.10 -13.95 6.09
C GLU A 32 5.31 -14.76 5.04
N GLY A 33 6.03 -15.49 4.20
CA GLY A 33 5.46 -16.26 3.10
C GLY A 33 4.40 -17.29 3.52
N ASN A 34 4.45 -17.77 4.76
CA ASN A 34 3.45 -18.71 5.32
C ASN A 34 2.14 -18.01 5.74
N MET A 35 2.13 -16.69 5.83
CA MET A 35 0.96 -15.85 6.14
C MET A 35 0.36 -15.19 4.91
N LEU A 36 1.06 -15.26 3.77
CA LEU A 36 0.64 -14.67 2.51
C LEU A 36 -0.02 -15.73 1.64
N GLU A 37 -1.09 -15.36 0.93
CA GLU A 37 -1.65 -16.21 -0.11
C GLU A 37 -0.68 -16.32 -1.29
N ASP A 38 -0.47 -17.54 -1.77
CA ASP A 38 0.37 -17.79 -2.93
C ASP A 38 -0.19 -17.10 -4.18
N GLY A 39 0.63 -16.22 -4.78
CA GLY A 39 0.30 -15.58 -6.05
C GLY A 39 -0.75 -14.46 -5.95
N VAL A 40 -0.96 -13.91 -4.76
CA VAL A 40 -1.76 -12.69 -4.53
C VAL A 40 -0.87 -11.65 -3.84
N ASN A 41 -0.86 -10.44 -4.37
CA ASN A 41 -0.13 -9.32 -3.77
C ASN A 41 -0.79 -8.89 -2.46
N ASN A 42 0.03 -8.43 -1.52
CA ASN A 42 -0.43 -7.95 -0.22
C ASN A 42 -0.17 -6.44 -0.11
N TYR A 43 -1.02 -5.65 -0.76
CA TYR A 43 -0.83 -4.21 -0.80
C TYR A 43 -1.26 -3.52 0.50
N LEU A 44 -0.36 -2.68 1.02
CA LEU A 44 -0.67 -1.54 1.87
C LEU A 44 -0.92 -0.34 0.96
N CYS A 45 -1.99 0.42 1.21
CA CYS A 45 -2.28 1.64 0.46
C CYS A 45 -2.28 2.86 1.38
N SER A 46 -1.78 3.97 0.87
CA SER A 46 -1.98 5.30 1.44
C SER A 46 -2.80 6.15 0.49
N VAL A 47 -3.79 6.85 1.02
CA VAL A 47 -4.60 7.83 0.29
C VAL A 47 -4.50 9.17 1.01
N PHE A 48 -3.89 10.16 0.37
CA PHE A 48 -3.80 11.53 0.89
C PHE A 48 -4.60 12.47 0.00
N GLY A 49 -5.65 13.07 0.56
CA GLY A 49 -6.53 14.01 -0.13
C GLY A 49 -6.20 15.46 0.18
N SER A 50 -6.40 16.32 -0.80
CA SER A 50 -6.38 17.77 -0.70
C SER A 50 -7.49 18.39 -1.56
N GLU A 51 -7.54 19.73 -1.63
CA GLU A 51 -8.44 20.46 -2.55
C GLU A 51 -8.09 20.24 -4.03
N ASN A 52 -6.86 19.83 -4.34
CA ASN A 52 -6.38 19.64 -5.71
C ASN A 52 -6.56 18.21 -6.23
N GLY A 53 -6.86 17.27 -5.35
CA GLY A 53 -7.01 15.86 -5.69
C GLY A 53 -6.56 14.91 -4.59
N ALA A 54 -6.32 13.67 -4.93
CA ALA A 54 -5.83 12.66 -4.03
C ALA A 54 -4.63 11.91 -4.60
N GLY A 55 -3.55 11.86 -3.83
CA GLY A 55 -2.39 11.01 -4.09
C GLY A 55 -2.61 9.62 -3.50
N LEU A 56 -2.24 8.59 -4.24
CA LEU A 56 -2.29 7.21 -3.80
C LEU A 56 -0.92 6.57 -3.93
N CYS A 57 -0.56 5.77 -2.94
CA CYS A 57 0.62 4.90 -3.00
C CYS A 57 0.21 3.48 -2.59
N PHE A 58 0.51 2.52 -3.45
CA PHE A 58 0.32 1.10 -3.20
C PHE A 58 1.69 0.46 -3.03
N ALA A 59 1.90 -0.20 -1.90
CA ALA A 59 3.17 -0.84 -1.58
C ALA A 59 2.96 -2.33 -1.28
N ASP A 60 3.62 -3.20 -2.01
CA ASP A 60 3.77 -4.60 -1.63
C ASP A 60 5.15 -4.80 -1.02
N VAL A 61 5.16 -4.94 0.31
CA VAL A 61 6.41 -5.09 1.08
C VAL A 61 7.13 -6.41 0.74
N SER A 62 6.40 -7.40 0.24
CA SER A 62 6.95 -8.72 -0.08
C SER A 62 7.72 -8.74 -1.40
N THR A 63 7.36 -7.86 -2.35
CA THR A 63 8.05 -7.70 -3.64
C THR A 63 8.97 -6.49 -3.66
N GLY A 64 8.73 -5.52 -2.77
CA GLY A 64 9.42 -4.24 -2.75
C GLY A 64 8.95 -3.26 -3.82
N GLU A 65 7.78 -3.49 -4.42
CA GLU A 65 7.20 -2.64 -5.46
C GLU A 65 6.28 -1.59 -4.86
N PHE A 66 6.47 -0.34 -5.30
CA PHE A 66 5.67 0.80 -4.89
C PHE A 66 5.11 1.48 -6.14
N HIS A 67 3.79 1.55 -6.23
CA HIS A 67 3.08 2.23 -7.32
C HIS A 67 2.43 3.49 -6.80
N VAL A 68 2.77 4.62 -7.39
CA VAL A 68 2.27 5.94 -7.00
C VAL A 68 1.44 6.53 -8.12
N THR A 69 0.29 7.11 -7.79
CA THR A 69 -0.56 7.78 -8.77
C THR A 69 -1.30 8.96 -8.17
N LEU A 70 -1.85 9.79 -9.03
CA LEU A 70 -2.59 10.99 -8.67
C LEU A 70 -3.99 10.94 -9.30
N ALA A 71 -5.03 11.13 -8.49
CA ALA A 71 -6.40 11.32 -8.93
C ALA A 71 -6.76 12.81 -8.84
N THR A 72 -7.07 13.46 -9.97
CA THR A 72 -7.43 14.88 -10.03
C THR A 72 -8.71 15.10 -10.85
N GLY A 73 -9.20 16.34 -10.84
CA GLY A 73 -10.36 16.76 -11.64
C GLY A 73 -11.70 16.41 -11.01
N GLU A 74 -12.70 16.20 -11.84
CA GLU A 74 -14.04 15.84 -11.38
C GLU A 74 -14.07 14.39 -10.87
N ASP A 75 -14.89 14.15 -9.83
CA ASP A 75 -15.16 12.83 -9.26
C ASP A 75 -13.91 12.06 -8.78
N VAL A 76 -13.09 12.73 -7.96
CA VAL A 76 -11.86 12.16 -7.37
C VAL A 76 -12.16 10.86 -6.61
N GLU A 77 -13.26 10.80 -5.86
CA GLU A 77 -13.61 9.60 -5.09
C GLU A 77 -13.81 8.37 -5.98
N SER A 78 -14.51 8.50 -7.11
CA SER A 78 -14.66 7.38 -8.06
C SER A 78 -13.34 6.95 -8.67
N LYS A 79 -12.44 7.91 -8.98
CA LYS A 79 -11.10 7.58 -9.45
C LYS A 79 -10.30 6.83 -8.40
N VAL A 80 -10.35 7.25 -7.14
CA VAL A 80 -9.73 6.56 -6.00
C VAL A 80 -10.29 5.14 -5.86
N ILE A 81 -11.62 4.97 -5.89
CA ILE A 81 -12.28 3.65 -5.82
C ILE A 81 -11.80 2.73 -6.96
N ASN A 82 -11.66 3.24 -8.18
CA ASN A 82 -11.17 2.46 -9.31
C ASN A 82 -9.74 1.96 -9.09
N GLN A 83 -8.85 2.82 -8.55
CA GLN A 83 -7.48 2.42 -8.22
C GLN A 83 -7.47 1.38 -7.08
N LEU A 84 -8.20 1.62 -6.01
CA LEU A 84 -8.33 0.66 -4.90
C LEU A 84 -8.87 -0.69 -5.37
N SER A 85 -9.83 -0.69 -6.30
CA SER A 85 -10.32 -1.93 -6.91
C SER A 85 -9.27 -2.66 -7.73
N THR A 86 -8.36 -1.91 -8.38
CA THR A 86 -7.30 -2.50 -9.20
C THR A 86 -6.30 -3.27 -8.36
N TYR A 87 -5.80 -2.64 -7.30
CA TYR A 87 -4.78 -3.22 -6.42
C TYR A 87 -5.36 -4.07 -5.29
N SER A 88 -6.63 -3.86 -4.92
CA SER A 88 -7.30 -4.61 -3.85
C SER A 88 -6.47 -4.68 -2.56
N PRO A 89 -6.05 -3.54 -1.98
CA PRO A 89 -5.21 -3.53 -0.80
C PRO A 89 -5.88 -4.20 0.40
N LYS A 90 -5.08 -4.74 1.31
CA LYS A 90 -5.54 -5.34 2.57
C LYS A 90 -5.64 -4.33 3.71
N GLU A 91 -4.98 -3.20 3.54
CA GLU A 91 -4.96 -2.12 4.51
C GLU A 91 -4.82 -0.78 3.79
N VAL A 92 -5.59 0.21 4.23
CA VAL A 92 -5.58 1.57 3.67
C VAL A 92 -5.41 2.57 4.80
N ILE A 93 -4.40 3.44 4.70
CA ILE A 93 -4.21 4.58 5.59
C ILE A 93 -4.72 5.85 4.92
N PHE A 94 -5.54 6.61 5.63
CA PHE A 94 -6.19 7.82 5.13
C PHE A 94 -5.59 9.06 5.77
N GLY A 95 -5.31 10.09 4.95
CA GLY A 95 -4.82 11.39 5.40
C GLY A 95 -5.40 12.56 4.62
N GLY A 96 -5.29 13.76 5.20
CA GLY A 96 -5.87 14.96 4.62
C GLY A 96 -7.37 14.85 4.46
N THR A 97 -7.94 15.40 3.39
CA THR A 97 -9.38 15.34 3.12
C THR A 97 -9.87 13.94 2.73
N ALA A 98 -8.96 13.00 2.41
CA ALA A 98 -9.36 11.63 2.07
C ALA A 98 -9.99 10.88 3.25
N ALA A 99 -9.74 11.32 4.48
CA ALA A 99 -10.41 10.77 5.68
C ALA A 99 -11.93 11.00 5.68
N ASP A 100 -12.40 12.00 4.94
CA ASP A 100 -13.82 12.39 4.84
C ASP A 100 -14.50 11.80 3.57
N TYR A 101 -13.81 10.95 2.81
CA TYR A 101 -14.37 10.30 1.61
C TYR A 101 -15.23 9.09 1.99
N ASP A 102 -16.45 9.34 2.47
CA ASP A 102 -17.35 8.31 2.99
C ASP A 102 -17.55 7.12 2.04
N HIS A 103 -17.71 7.39 0.73
CA HIS A 103 -17.90 6.32 -0.27
C HIS A 103 -16.64 5.47 -0.44
N VAL A 104 -15.45 6.08 -0.36
CA VAL A 104 -14.17 5.36 -0.44
C VAL A 104 -13.99 4.49 0.79
N VAL A 105 -14.23 5.04 1.99
CA VAL A 105 -14.13 4.30 3.25
C VAL A 105 -15.09 3.12 3.29
N GLN A 106 -16.35 3.34 2.85
CA GLN A 106 -17.33 2.27 2.75
C GLN A 106 -16.90 1.19 1.74
N PHE A 107 -16.32 1.58 0.60
CA PHE A 107 -15.80 0.64 -0.38
C PHE A 107 -14.67 -0.21 0.20
N VAL A 108 -13.69 0.41 0.90
CA VAL A 108 -12.57 -0.27 1.54
C VAL A 108 -13.06 -1.30 2.57
N THR A 109 -13.94 -0.89 3.46
CA THR A 109 -14.37 -1.73 4.58
C THR A 109 -15.39 -2.80 4.18
N ALA A 110 -16.40 -2.45 3.34
CA ALA A 110 -17.51 -3.33 3.04
C ALA A 110 -17.30 -4.17 1.76
N ARG A 111 -16.47 -3.70 0.81
CA ARG A 111 -16.27 -4.39 -0.47
C ARG A 111 -14.93 -5.07 -0.57
N LEU A 112 -13.86 -4.41 -0.11
CA LEU A 112 -12.51 -5.00 -0.09
C LEU A 112 -12.26 -5.81 1.17
N GLU A 113 -13.08 -5.63 2.22
CA GLU A 113 -12.87 -6.23 3.55
C GLU A 113 -11.48 -5.88 4.09
N ALA A 114 -10.98 -4.68 3.76
CA ALA A 114 -9.68 -4.19 4.14
C ALA A 114 -9.75 -3.33 5.42
N SER A 115 -8.64 -3.27 6.14
CA SER A 115 -8.51 -2.36 7.30
C SER A 115 -8.41 -0.92 6.83
N ALA A 116 -9.16 -0.03 7.47
CA ALA A 116 -9.08 1.41 7.27
C ALA A 116 -8.47 2.05 8.51
N GLU A 117 -7.32 2.70 8.36
CA GLU A 117 -6.56 3.31 9.45
C GLU A 117 -6.47 4.82 9.27
N TYR A 118 -6.53 5.53 10.38
CA TYR A 118 -6.48 7.00 10.43
C TYR A 118 -5.33 7.43 11.35
N PRO A 119 -4.09 7.39 10.86
CA PRO A 119 -2.94 7.82 11.65
C PRO A 119 -2.97 9.32 11.91
N GLU A 120 -2.11 9.76 12.83
CA GLU A 120 -1.98 11.18 13.15
C GLU A 120 -1.60 12.01 11.90
N ALA A 121 -2.13 13.22 11.78
CA ALA A 121 -1.89 14.11 10.64
C ALA A 121 -0.40 14.39 10.38
N ALA A 122 0.44 14.30 11.40
CA ALA A 122 1.88 14.46 11.29
C ALA A 122 2.54 13.43 10.36
N LEU A 123 1.93 12.24 10.18
CA LEU A 123 2.42 11.22 9.25
C LEU A 123 2.38 11.69 7.79
N PHE A 124 1.51 12.65 7.48
CA PHE A 124 1.32 13.20 6.13
C PHE A 124 1.90 14.61 5.99
N ASP A 125 2.77 15.05 6.92
CA ASP A 125 3.45 16.31 6.78
C ASP A 125 4.39 16.29 5.57
N PHE A 126 4.30 17.30 4.71
CA PHE A 126 5.00 17.31 3.43
C PHE A 126 6.53 17.30 3.58
N ASP A 127 7.04 18.09 4.52
CA ASP A 127 8.49 18.21 4.73
C ASP A 127 9.05 16.93 5.34
N ALA A 128 8.33 16.35 6.31
CA ALA A 128 8.68 15.08 6.90
C ALA A 128 8.62 13.94 5.86
N CYS A 129 7.55 13.86 5.06
CA CYS A 129 7.40 12.88 3.98
C CYS A 129 8.53 13.01 2.95
N SER A 130 8.87 14.25 2.56
CA SER A 130 9.95 14.52 1.59
C SER A 130 11.29 14.03 2.09
N GLN A 131 11.62 14.32 3.34
CA GLN A 131 12.86 13.87 3.97
C GLN A 131 12.89 12.35 4.06
N GLU A 132 11.80 11.72 4.48
CA GLU A 132 11.66 10.28 4.63
C GLU A 132 11.91 9.54 3.29
N ILE A 133 11.37 10.08 2.20
CA ILE A 133 11.57 9.55 0.84
C ILE A 133 13.03 9.66 0.42
N ILE A 134 13.64 10.84 0.59
CA ILE A 134 15.03 11.12 0.21
C ILE A 134 15.97 10.15 0.94
N GLU A 135 15.80 10.00 2.25
CA GLU A 135 16.64 9.12 3.08
C GLU A 135 16.48 7.64 2.67
N THR A 136 15.24 7.20 2.47
CA THR A 136 14.94 5.79 2.17
C THR A 136 15.39 5.40 0.76
N LEU A 137 15.13 6.26 -0.24
CA LEU A 137 15.48 5.98 -1.63
C LEU A 137 16.92 6.42 -1.96
N LYS A 138 17.65 7.03 -1.01
CA LYS A 138 19.03 7.51 -1.19
C LYS A 138 19.17 8.43 -2.39
N LYS A 139 18.24 9.36 -2.52
CA LYS A 139 18.21 10.39 -3.58
C LYS A 139 18.63 11.74 -3.00
N ASP A 140 19.13 12.62 -3.86
CA ASP A 140 19.58 13.94 -3.42
C ASP A 140 18.40 14.91 -3.23
N GLU A 141 17.34 14.73 -4.03
CA GLU A 141 16.14 15.58 -3.98
C GLU A 141 14.89 14.86 -4.51
N ILE A 142 13.71 15.31 -4.08
CA ILE A 142 12.40 14.78 -4.53
C ILE A 142 12.20 14.97 -6.03
N ALA A 143 12.70 16.09 -6.61
CA ALA A 143 12.59 16.37 -8.04
C ALA A 143 13.28 15.33 -8.92
N ALA A 144 14.25 14.58 -8.38
CA ALA A 144 14.89 13.46 -9.08
C ALA A 144 13.97 12.22 -9.20
N LEU A 145 12.85 12.22 -8.45
CA LEU A 145 11.81 11.20 -8.53
C LEU A 145 10.68 11.77 -9.38
N ASP A 146 10.32 11.09 -10.45
CA ASP A 146 9.16 11.45 -11.26
C ASP A 146 7.87 11.03 -10.56
N LEU A 147 7.49 11.77 -9.51
CA LEU A 147 6.28 11.55 -8.70
C LEU A 147 5.09 12.42 -9.15
N GLY A 148 5.07 12.84 -10.44
CA GLY A 148 4.03 13.71 -10.98
C GLY A 148 4.06 15.14 -10.42
N HIS A 149 5.14 15.53 -9.73
CA HIS A 149 5.35 16.85 -9.13
C HIS A 149 4.20 17.34 -8.24
N SER A 150 3.49 16.43 -7.59
CA SER A 150 2.33 16.71 -6.74
C SER A 150 2.66 16.52 -5.27
N ARG A 151 2.18 17.45 -4.46
CA ARG A 151 2.26 17.33 -3.00
C ARG A 151 1.56 16.07 -2.51
N GLU A 152 0.43 15.74 -3.11
CA GLU A 152 -0.42 14.61 -2.72
C GLU A 152 0.30 13.29 -2.90
N THR A 153 1.04 13.11 -3.98
CA THR A 153 1.82 11.88 -4.25
C THR A 153 3.01 11.74 -3.31
N VAL A 154 3.68 12.85 -2.99
CA VAL A 154 4.80 12.87 -2.02
C VAL A 154 4.29 12.51 -0.63
N CYS A 155 3.19 13.11 -0.17
CA CYS A 155 2.61 12.78 1.13
C CYS A 155 2.13 11.32 1.18
N ALA A 156 1.52 10.80 0.11
CA ALA A 156 1.07 9.42 0.06
C ALA A 156 2.24 8.42 0.14
N LEU A 157 3.30 8.64 -0.64
CA LEU A 157 4.49 7.77 -0.62
C LEU A 157 5.24 7.86 0.72
N GLY A 158 5.50 9.08 1.21
CA GLY A 158 6.20 9.30 2.46
C GLY A 158 5.47 8.69 3.66
N ALA A 159 4.14 8.82 3.68
CA ALA A 159 3.31 8.21 4.74
C ALA A 159 3.40 6.68 4.76
N VAL A 160 3.45 6.00 3.59
CA VAL A 160 3.64 4.55 3.54
C VAL A 160 5.01 4.17 4.09
N ILE A 161 6.08 4.87 3.69
CA ILE A 161 7.43 4.61 4.18
C ILE A 161 7.51 4.80 5.70
N ALA A 162 7.01 5.93 6.21
CA ALA A 162 6.98 6.21 7.63
C ALA A 162 6.13 5.21 8.42
N TYR A 163 4.99 4.79 7.88
CA TYR A 163 4.14 3.77 8.47
C TYR A 163 4.85 2.41 8.56
N LEU A 164 5.56 2.01 7.50
CA LEU A 164 6.35 0.78 7.49
C LEU A 164 7.48 0.82 8.52
N LYS A 165 8.21 1.91 8.65
CA LYS A 165 9.25 2.08 9.69
C LYS A 165 8.65 1.97 11.10
N ASN A 166 7.52 2.64 11.33
CA ASN A 166 6.83 2.61 12.62
C ASN A 166 6.33 1.22 13.00
N THR A 167 5.79 0.46 12.04
CA THR A 167 5.27 -0.90 12.28
C THR A 167 6.39 -1.93 12.42
N GLN A 168 7.44 -1.81 11.65
CA GLN A 168 8.61 -2.71 11.74
C GLN A 168 9.55 -2.36 12.89
N LYS A 169 9.36 -1.19 13.53
CA LYS A 169 10.24 -0.70 14.60
C LYS A 169 11.72 -0.70 14.19
N LYS A 170 11.98 -0.32 12.94
CA LYS A 170 13.31 -0.19 12.36
C LYS A 170 13.49 1.22 11.83
N ASP A 171 14.65 1.79 12.06
CA ASP A 171 15.01 3.10 11.49
C ASP A 171 15.19 3.02 9.98
N GLU A 172 15.58 1.85 9.47
CA GLU A 172 15.73 1.58 8.05
C GLU A 172 14.80 0.41 7.65
N ILE A 173 14.00 0.61 6.64
CA ILE A 173 13.29 -0.45 5.92
C ILE A 173 14.15 -0.92 4.74
N GLU A 174 13.89 -2.11 4.23
CA GLU A 174 14.47 -2.52 2.96
C GLU A 174 14.08 -1.49 1.90
N THR A 175 15.09 -0.90 1.22
CA THR A 175 14.86 0.08 0.18
C THR A 175 13.93 -0.53 -0.87
N PRO A 176 12.85 0.16 -1.25
CA PRO A 176 11.98 -0.32 -2.32
C PRO A 176 12.80 -0.69 -3.55
N SER A 177 12.52 -1.84 -4.13
CA SER A 177 13.21 -2.30 -5.34
C SER A 177 12.84 -1.41 -6.53
N GLU A 178 11.60 -0.92 -6.54
CA GLU A 178 11.06 -0.07 -7.58
C GLU A 178 10.00 0.88 -7.00
N VAL A 179 10.07 2.15 -7.38
CA VAL A 179 9.02 3.15 -7.13
C VAL A 179 8.60 3.69 -8.48
N GLU A 180 7.40 3.35 -8.91
CA GLU A 180 6.85 3.76 -10.18
C GLU A 180 5.73 4.78 -9.99
N PHE A 181 5.86 5.95 -10.60
CA PHE A 181 4.73 6.84 -10.80
C PHE A 181 4.06 6.53 -12.13
N TYR A 182 2.77 6.25 -12.10
CA TYR A 182 1.99 6.07 -13.29
C TYR A 182 0.82 7.06 -13.37
N ASP A 183 0.66 7.62 -14.55
CA ASP A 183 -0.47 8.47 -14.87
C ASP A 183 -1.63 7.57 -15.34
N SER A 184 -2.61 7.41 -14.46
CA SER A 184 -3.78 6.57 -14.76
C SER A 184 -4.56 7.07 -15.97
N GLU A 185 -4.47 8.36 -16.32
CA GLU A 185 -5.19 8.94 -17.47
C GLU A 185 -4.57 8.57 -18.83
N ARG A 186 -3.34 8.07 -18.85
CA ARG A 186 -2.70 7.56 -20.08
C ARG A 186 -3.23 6.22 -20.56
N PHE A 187 -3.94 5.50 -19.69
CA PHE A 187 -4.48 4.18 -20.01
C PHE A 187 -5.99 4.22 -20.12
N MET A 188 -6.54 3.26 -20.85
CA MET A 188 -7.98 3.08 -20.90
C MET A 188 -8.49 2.65 -19.52
N HIS A 189 -9.38 3.44 -18.94
CA HIS A 189 -10.00 3.10 -17.67
C HIS A 189 -10.90 1.89 -17.81
N LEU A 190 -10.58 0.83 -17.06
CA LEU A 190 -11.43 -0.32 -16.87
C LEU A 190 -12.01 -0.27 -15.46
N ASP A 191 -13.27 0.10 -15.34
CA ASP A 191 -13.98 0.06 -14.08
C ASP A 191 -14.15 -1.37 -13.56
N ILE A 192 -14.62 -1.50 -12.34
CA ILE A 192 -14.86 -2.81 -11.69
C ILE A 192 -15.75 -3.69 -12.54
N SER A 193 -16.81 -3.11 -13.13
CA SER A 193 -17.78 -3.83 -13.94
C SER A 193 -17.16 -4.32 -15.24
N ALA A 194 -16.40 -3.48 -15.92
CA ALA A 194 -15.67 -3.84 -17.15
C ALA A 194 -14.67 -4.96 -16.90
N ARG A 195 -13.84 -4.83 -15.84
CA ARG A 195 -12.84 -5.86 -15.47
C ARG A 195 -13.49 -7.20 -15.16
N ARG A 196 -14.60 -7.19 -14.42
CA ARG A 196 -15.38 -8.40 -14.11
C ARG A 196 -16.01 -8.99 -15.37
N ASN A 197 -16.66 -8.17 -16.19
CA ASN A 197 -17.37 -8.65 -17.39
C ASN A 197 -16.42 -9.20 -18.45
N LEU A 198 -15.19 -8.66 -18.53
CA LEU A 198 -14.14 -9.17 -19.39
C LEU A 198 -13.41 -10.38 -18.81
N GLU A 199 -13.78 -10.82 -17.60
CA GLU A 199 -13.14 -11.95 -16.91
C GLU A 199 -11.61 -11.88 -16.91
N LEU A 200 -11.05 -10.69 -16.63
CA LEU A 200 -9.60 -10.48 -16.72
C LEU A 200 -8.83 -11.32 -15.70
N THR A 201 -9.29 -11.34 -14.45
CA THR A 201 -8.60 -12.00 -13.34
C THR A 201 -9.36 -13.21 -12.79
N ARG A 202 -10.69 -13.22 -12.87
CA ARG A 202 -11.55 -14.28 -12.35
C ARG A 202 -12.73 -14.52 -13.29
N SER A 203 -13.17 -15.81 -13.38
CA SER A 203 -14.36 -16.18 -14.13
C SER A 203 -15.63 -15.71 -13.41
N MET A 204 -16.61 -15.20 -14.16
CA MET A 204 -17.92 -14.82 -13.64
C MET A 204 -18.75 -16.03 -13.16
N MET A 205 -18.51 -17.20 -13.75
CA MET A 205 -19.29 -18.40 -13.40
C MET A 205 -18.84 -19.04 -12.10
N THR A 206 -17.54 -19.11 -11.87
CA THR A 206 -16.98 -19.87 -10.73
C THR A 206 -16.36 -18.97 -9.66
N GLY A 207 -16.02 -17.72 -9.99
CA GLY A 207 -15.27 -16.82 -9.13
C GLY A 207 -13.76 -17.14 -9.05
N ASP A 208 -13.33 -18.23 -9.70
CA ASP A 208 -11.96 -18.68 -9.68
C ASP A 208 -11.10 -18.01 -10.78
N LYS A 209 -9.76 -18.09 -10.63
CA LYS A 209 -8.82 -17.68 -11.67
C LYS A 209 -8.97 -18.48 -12.97
N LYS A 210 -9.36 -19.77 -12.87
CA LYS A 210 -9.51 -20.68 -14.02
C LYS A 210 -10.55 -20.12 -15.01
N HIS A 211 -10.21 -20.17 -16.30
CA HIS A 211 -10.97 -19.62 -17.44
C HIS A 211 -10.96 -18.10 -17.57
N SER A 212 -10.18 -17.36 -16.74
CA SER A 212 -9.94 -15.94 -16.95
C SER A 212 -8.80 -15.67 -17.92
N LEU A 213 -8.63 -14.41 -18.37
CA LEU A 213 -7.48 -14.01 -19.19
C LEU A 213 -6.17 -14.29 -18.44
N LEU A 214 -6.10 -13.90 -17.16
CA LEU A 214 -4.94 -14.14 -16.31
C LEU A 214 -4.57 -15.63 -16.23
N TRP A 215 -5.53 -16.53 -16.20
CA TRP A 215 -5.27 -17.97 -16.21
C TRP A 215 -4.58 -18.44 -17.50
N VAL A 216 -4.91 -17.83 -18.63
CA VAL A 216 -4.31 -18.17 -19.92
C VAL A 216 -2.87 -17.70 -20.04
N ILE A 217 -2.59 -16.47 -19.60
CA ILE A 217 -1.28 -15.82 -19.73
C ILE A 217 -0.30 -16.21 -18.61
N ASP A 218 -0.79 -16.54 -17.43
CA ASP A 218 0.07 -16.92 -16.30
C ASP A 218 0.76 -18.26 -16.54
N LYS A 219 2.08 -18.19 -16.77
CA LYS A 219 2.97 -19.35 -16.90
C LYS A 219 3.98 -19.43 -15.76
N THR A 220 3.82 -18.62 -14.75
CA THR A 220 4.74 -18.55 -13.61
C THR A 220 4.75 -19.85 -12.81
N LYS A 221 5.89 -20.14 -12.15
CA LYS A 221 6.11 -21.37 -11.39
C LYS A 221 6.33 -21.10 -9.90
N THR A 222 6.62 -19.85 -9.55
CA THR A 222 6.92 -19.46 -8.16
C THR A 222 5.84 -18.54 -7.60
N ALA A 223 5.67 -18.50 -6.28
CA ALA A 223 4.75 -17.58 -5.62
C ALA A 223 5.09 -16.11 -5.94
N MET A 224 6.37 -15.75 -5.90
CA MET A 224 6.84 -14.41 -6.26
C MET A 224 6.49 -14.06 -7.72
N GLY A 225 6.81 -14.93 -8.67
CA GLY A 225 6.48 -14.69 -10.08
C GLY A 225 4.98 -14.54 -10.34
N LYS A 226 4.13 -15.22 -9.55
CA LYS A 226 2.66 -15.05 -9.64
C LYS A 226 2.18 -13.69 -9.13
N ARG A 227 2.92 -13.06 -8.23
CA ARG A 227 2.59 -11.73 -7.72
C ARG A 227 3.02 -10.62 -8.68
N MET A 228 4.06 -10.87 -9.49
CA MET A 228 4.60 -9.89 -10.45
C MET A 228 3.88 -9.89 -11.81
N ILE A 229 2.87 -10.73 -12.05
CA ILE A 229 2.08 -10.79 -13.28
C ILE A 229 0.71 -10.16 -13.10
#